data_c507d70a56873044a91bb8f4726bf8ac
#
_entry.id   c507d70a56873044a91bb8f4726bf8ac
#
_cell.length_a   1.000
_cell.length_b   1.000
_cell.length_c   1.000
_cell.angle_alpha   90.00
_cell.angle_beta   90.00
_cell.angle_gamma   90.00
#
_symmetry.space_group_name_H-M   'P 1'
#
loop_
_entity.id
_entity.type
_entity.pdbx_description
1 polymer ?
#
loop_
_entity_poly.entity_id
_entity_poly.type
_entity_poly.pdbx_seq_one_letter_code
_entity_poly.pdbx_strand_id
1 'polypeptide(L)'
;MLLREAVPTIFKRVGSGYARVRVRGGGGRSWVAPSHPPSFSSIPPPSYPQRSPHPRSCVRLRRRLLTHRGLRVTCARPALSAPPPLAARPPPGAAAAAAAAATPALPAPPPPPPAEASCSRQEIPAIMSIERIWAREILDSRGNPTVEVDLYTAKGLFRAAVPSGASTGIYEALELRDGDKQRYLGKGVLKAVDHINTTIAPALLSSGLSVVEQEKLDNLMLELDGTENKSKFGANAILGVSLAVCKAGAAERDLPLYRHIAQLAGNSDLILPVPAFNVINGGSHAGNKLAMQEFMILPVGAESFRDAMRLGAEVYHTLKGVIKDKYGKDATNVGDEGGFAPNILENSEALELVKEAIDKAGYTEKIVIGMDVAASEFYRDGKYDLDFKSPPDPSRYITGDQLGALYQDFVRDYPVVSIEDPFDQDDWAAWSKFTANVGIQIVGDDLTVTNPKRIERAVEEKACNCLLLKVNQIGSVTEAIQACKLAQENGWGVMVSHRSGETEDTFIADLVVGLCTGQIKTGAPCRSERLAKYNQLMRIEEELGDEARFAGHNFRNPSVL
;
A
#
# COMPACT_ATOMS: atom_id res chain seq x y z
N MET A 1 -28.29 -51.67 -27.21
CA MET A 1 -27.96 -52.98 -26.64
C MET A 1 -27.06 -52.74 -25.44
N LEU A 2 -27.65 -53.08 -24.23
CA LEU A 2 -27.02 -53.20 -22.88
C LEU A 2 -26.35 -51.96 -22.27
N LEU A 3 -26.99 -51.16 -21.42
CA LEU A 3 -27.47 -51.30 -20.01
C LEU A 3 -26.48 -51.99 -19.03
N ARG A 4 -26.03 -51.18 -18.03
CA ARG A 4 -25.87 -51.53 -16.60
C ARG A 4 -25.42 -50.26 -15.87
N GLU A 5 -26.22 -49.67 -15.12
CA GLU A 5 -26.75 -49.82 -13.75
C GLU A 5 -25.82 -49.24 -12.69
N ALA A 6 -26.34 -48.23 -12.03
CA ALA A 6 -25.83 -47.57 -10.83
C ALA A 6 -26.21 -48.39 -9.57
N VAL A 7 -25.37 -48.39 -8.56
CA VAL A 7 -25.72 -48.84 -7.22
C VAL A 7 -25.29 -47.77 -6.21
N PRO A 8 -26.17 -47.28 -5.35
CA PRO A 8 -25.86 -46.34 -4.30
C PRO A 8 -25.42 -47.06 -3.01
N THR A 9 -24.36 -46.63 -2.38
CA THR A 9 -23.94 -47.15 -1.09
C THR A 9 -24.42 -46.23 0.03
N ILE A 10 -25.32 -46.77 0.83
CA ILE A 10 -25.90 -46.18 2.05
C ILE A 10 -24.87 -46.31 3.18
N PHE A 11 -24.49 -45.20 3.83
CA PHE A 11 -23.78 -45.25 5.11
C PHE A 11 -24.74 -45.26 6.30
N LYS A 12 -24.73 -46.32 7.08
CA LYS A 12 -25.38 -46.43 8.39
C LYS A 12 -24.36 -46.09 9.49
N ARG A 13 -24.76 -45.22 10.38
CA ARG A 13 -24.10 -44.81 11.62
C ARG A 13 -24.29 -45.88 12.70
N VAL A 14 -23.20 -46.35 13.34
CA VAL A 14 -23.26 -47.02 14.65
C VAL A 14 -22.01 -46.65 15.48
N GLY A 15 -22.20 -46.12 16.61
CA GLY A 15 -21.69 -46.00 17.94
C GLY A 15 -20.23 -46.36 18.28
N SER A 16 -19.66 -45.39 19.01
CA SER A 16 -18.70 -45.44 20.13
C SER A 16 -17.93 -46.75 20.41
N GLY A 17 -16.59 -46.67 20.48
CA GLY A 17 -15.73 -47.67 21.13
C GLY A 17 -14.26 -47.50 20.80
N TYR A 18 -13.47 -47.04 21.76
CA TYR A 18 -12.00 -47.04 21.70
C TYR A 18 -11.47 -48.49 21.70
N ALA A 19 -10.64 -48.86 20.74
CA ALA A 19 -9.85 -50.09 20.77
C ALA A 19 -8.37 -49.76 20.49
N ARG A 20 -7.52 -50.03 21.50
CA ARG A 20 -6.06 -50.05 21.40
C ARG A 20 -5.62 -51.28 20.56
N VAL A 21 -4.88 -51.05 19.50
CA VAL A 21 -4.17 -52.11 18.81
C VAL A 21 -2.70 -52.11 19.27
N ARG A 22 -2.29 -53.25 19.85
CA ARG A 22 -0.92 -53.57 20.25
C ARG A 22 -0.25 -54.31 19.10
N VAL A 23 0.83 -53.77 18.56
CA VAL A 23 1.73 -54.52 17.66
C VAL A 23 2.95 -55.01 18.47
N ARG A 24 3.17 -56.33 18.50
CA ARG A 24 4.37 -57.00 19.03
C ARG A 24 5.38 -57.20 17.92
N GLY A 25 6.64 -57.03 18.28
CA GLY A 25 7.82 -57.55 17.56
C GLY A 25 9.05 -56.74 17.94
N GLY A 26 9.87 -57.05 18.87
CA GLY A 26 10.89 -58.05 18.95
C GLY A 26 12.26 -57.37 18.84
N GLY A 27 13.09 -57.39 19.92
CA GLY A 27 14.52 -57.11 19.80
C GLY A 27 15.05 -56.08 20.82
N GLY A 28 15.53 -56.59 21.95
CA GLY A 28 15.97 -55.88 23.13
C GLY A 28 17.28 -55.09 23.00
N ARG A 29 17.37 -54.10 23.86
CA ARG A 29 18.49 -53.75 24.75
C ARG A 29 18.01 -52.72 25.76
N SER A 30 18.11 -53.08 27.01
CA SER A 30 17.85 -52.26 28.19
C SER A 30 18.84 -51.12 28.33
N TRP A 31 18.31 -49.90 28.53
CA TRP A 31 19.04 -48.81 29.18
C TRP A 31 18.21 -48.31 30.34
N VAL A 32 18.84 -48.39 31.53
CA VAL A 32 18.33 -47.92 32.82
C VAL A 32 18.42 -46.40 32.83
N ALA A 33 17.31 -45.74 33.11
CA ALA A 33 17.28 -44.30 33.39
C ALA A 33 17.60 -44.06 34.87
N PRO A 34 18.48 -43.12 35.22
CA PRO A 34 18.61 -42.64 36.59
C PRO A 34 17.58 -41.54 36.90
N SER A 35 16.94 -41.72 38.03
CA SER A 35 16.05 -40.81 38.73
C SER A 35 16.81 -39.62 39.33
N HIS A 36 16.11 -38.48 39.36
CA HIS A 36 16.33 -37.21 40.09
C HIS A 36 17.22 -36.15 39.44
N PRO A 37 16.66 -34.90 39.25
CA PRO A 37 17.45 -33.73 38.93
C PRO A 37 18.08 -33.12 40.19
N PRO A 38 19.30 -32.57 40.11
CA PRO A 38 19.89 -31.84 41.22
C PRO A 38 19.29 -30.45 41.37
N SER A 39 18.99 -30.11 42.62
CA SER A 39 18.62 -28.79 43.10
C SER A 39 19.75 -27.77 42.83
N PHE A 40 19.50 -26.74 42.05
CA PHE A 40 20.38 -25.57 41.95
C PHE A 40 20.12 -24.61 43.10
N SER A 41 21.14 -24.45 43.92
CA SER A 41 21.24 -23.44 45.00
C SER A 41 21.28 -22.05 44.38
N SER A 42 20.53 -21.15 45.04
CA SER A 42 20.44 -19.74 44.84
C SER A 42 21.78 -19.00 44.86
N ILE A 43 22.10 -18.29 43.80
CA ILE A 43 23.16 -17.24 43.75
C ILE A 43 22.50 -15.92 44.04
N PRO A 44 22.95 -15.11 45.03
CA PRO A 44 22.38 -13.80 45.32
C PRO A 44 22.81 -12.77 44.25
N PRO A 45 21.98 -11.75 43.94
CA PRO A 45 22.33 -10.70 42.98
C PRO A 45 23.39 -9.73 43.56
N PRO A 46 24.21 -9.10 42.69
CA PRO A 46 25.24 -8.16 43.11
C PRO A 46 24.61 -6.88 43.68
N SER A 47 25.10 -6.46 44.84
CA SER A 47 24.72 -5.22 45.55
C SER A 47 25.28 -3.99 44.81
N TYR A 48 24.42 -3.05 44.44
CA TYR A 48 24.79 -1.68 44.09
C TYR A 48 24.97 -0.83 45.36
N PRO A 49 25.98 0.07 45.43
CA PRO A 49 26.20 0.91 46.58
C PRO A 49 25.15 2.02 46.65
N GLN A 50 24.48 2.11 47.84
CA GLN A 50 23.59 3.19 48.22
C GLN A 50 24.40 4.48 48.37
N ARG A 51 24.02 5.54 47.65
CA ARG A 51 24.45 6.91 47.95
C ARG A 51 23.53 7.54 49.01
N SER A 52 24.10 7.92 50.10
CA SER A 52 23.54 8.68 51.21
C SER A 52 23.01 10.06 50.78
N PRO A 53 21.97 10.60 51.43
CA PRO A 53 21.46 11.94 51.16
C PRO A 53 22.27 13.01 51.89
N HIS A 54 22.72 14.04 51.20
CA HIS A 54 23.22 15.28 51.78
C HIS A 54 22.16 16.38 51.73
N PRO A 55 22.19 17.33 52.72
CA PRO A 55 21.04 18.13 53.10
C PRO A 55 20.87 19.41 52.25
N ARG A 56 19.60 19.84 52.20
CA ARG A 56 19.16 21.12 51.64
C ARG A 56 19.85 22.32 52.28
N SER A 57 20.43 23.18 51.51
CA SER A 57 20.70 24.56 51.92
C SER A 57 19.93 25.52 50.98
N CYS A 58 18.98 26.22 51.61
CA CYS A 58 18.31 27.39 51.06
C CYS A 58 19.28 28.55 50.94
N VAL A 59 19.45 29.09 49.74
CA VAL A 59 19.98 30.46 49.59
C VAL A 59 18.94 31.29 48.83
N ARG A 60 18.28 32.17 49.57
CA ARG A 60 17.54 33.32 49.04
C ARG A 60 18.57 34.31 48.54
N LEU A 61 18.46 34.73 47.27
CA LEU A 61 19.07 35.97 46.81
C LEU A 61 18.04 36.93 46.26
N ARG A 62 18.14 38.13 46.84
CA ARG A 62 17.28 39.30 46.70
C ARG A 62 17.36 39.89 45.26
N ARG A 63 16.18 40.36 44.83
CA ARG A 63 16.01 41.37 43.77
C ARG A 63 16.91 42.60 44.05
N ARG A 64 17.67 43.02 43.02
CA ARG A 64 18.07 44.41 42.84
C ARG A 64 17.74 44.85 41.41
N LEU A 65 16.85 45.80 41.36
CA LEU A 65 16.66 46.68 40.20
C LEU A 65 17.92 47.52 39.98
N LEU A 66 18.40 47.58 38.76
CA LEU A 66 19.23 48.68 38.28
C LEU A 66 18.83 48.97 36.82
N THR A 67 18.27 50.15 36.67
CA THR A 67 18.09 50.91 35.44
C THR A 67 19.44 51.36 34.90
N HIS A 68 19.75 51.15 33.60
CA HIS A 68 20.50 52.12 32.83
C HIS A 68 20.39 51.84 31.32
N ARG A 69 19.85 52.85 30.65
CA ARG A 69 20.23 53.50 29.37
C ARG A 69 20.70 52.62 28.20
N GLY A 70 19.92 52.62 27.21
CA GLY A 70 20.02 52.88 25.76
C GLY A 70 21.38 52.77 25.11
N LEU A 71 21.47 51.81 24.22
CA LEU A 71 22.39 51.91 23.06
C LEU A 71 21.58 51.39 21.86
N ARG A 72 21.25 52.30 20.95
CA ARG A 72 20.74 51.97 19.61
C ARG A 72 21.92 51.44 18.80
N VAL A 73 21.88 50.18 18.42
CA VAL A 73 22.73 49.63 17.36
C VAL A 73 21.88 49.60 16.11
N THR A 74 22.18 50.46 15.18
CA THR A 74 21.64 50.47 13.83
C THR A 74 22.37 49.40 13.03
N CYS A 75 21.71 48.30 12.72
CA CYS A 75 22.17 47.37 11.70
C CYS A 75 21.77 47.91 10.32
N ALA A 76 22.75 48.39 9.58
CA ALA A 76 22.61 48.72 8.16
C ALA A 76 22.39 47.41 7.35
N ARG A 77 21.34 47.36 6.60
CA ARG A 77 21.14 46.36 5.54
C ARG A 77 22.04 46.71 4.35
N PRO A 78 22.74 45.75 3.75
CA PRO A 78 23.36 46.00 2.44
C PRO A 78 22.25 45.97 1.36
N ALA A 79 22.22 47.01 0.56
CA ALA A 79 21.37 47.14 -0.61
C ALA A 79 21.78 46.13 -1.69
N LEU A 80 20.87 45.30 -2.13
CA LEU A 80 20.99 44.48 -3.34
C LEU A 80 20.86 45.43 -4.55
N SER A 81 21.92 45.55 -5.33
CA SER A 81 21.95 46.25 -6.61
C SER A 81 21.10 45.53 -7.64
N ALA A 82 20.23 46.28 -8.30
CA ALA A 82 19.42 45.84 -9.44
C ALA A 82 20.29 45.53 -10.68
N PRO A 83 19.92 44.58 -11.54
CA PRO A 83 20.59 44.34 -12.82
C PRO A 83 20.29 45.45 -13.84
N PRO A 84 21.20 45.75 -14.79
CA PRO A 84 21.01 46.76 -15.79
C PRO A 84 19.96 46.39 -16.84
N PRO A 85 19.33 47.38 -17.49
CA PRO A 85 18.26 47.15 -18.47
C PRO A 85 18.82 46.58 -19.80
N LEU A 86 18.09 45.62 -20.37
CA LEU A 86 18.30 45.08 -21.72
C LEU A 86 18.11 46.16 -22.77
N ALA A 87 19.12 46.34 -23.62
CA ALA A 87 19.09 47.23 -24.77
C ALA A 87 18.10 46.75 -25.83
N ALA A 88 17.28 47.68 -26.29
CA ALA A 88 16.28 47.49 -27.36
C ALA A 88 16.95 47.29 -28.72
N ARG A 89 16.45 46.31 -29.48
CA ARG A 89 16.76 46.11 -30.91
C ARG A 89 15.99 47.17 -31.75
N PRO A 90 16.64 47.75 -32.78
CA PRO A 90 15.95 48.60 -33.73
C PRO A 90 15.19 47.80 -34.82
N PRO A 91 14.15 48.37 -35.45
CA PRO A 91 13.34 47.71 -36.46
C PRO A 91 14.04 47.70 -37.83
N PRO A 92 13.65 46.83 -38.78
CA PRO A 92 14.21 46.79 -40.12
C PRO A 92 13.47 47.77 -41.02
N GLY A 93 14.22 48.59 -41.71
CA GLY A 93 13.71 49.55 -42.70
C GLY A 93 14.64 49.71 -43.91
N ALA A 94 14.08 49.37 -45.07
CA ALA A 94 14.21 49.95 -46.42
C ALA A 94 15.58 50.02 -47.12
N ALA A 95 15.62 49.27 -48.19
CA ALA A 95 15.96 49.58 -49.57
C ALA A 95 17.25 50.34 -49.95
N ALA A 96 18.07 49.67 -50.77
CA ALA A 96 18.76 50.35 -51.87
C ALA A 96 19.03 49.33 -53.01
N ALA A 97 18.53 49.68 -54.17
CA ALA A 97 18.81 49.05 -55.45
C ALA A 97 20.20 49.49 -55.97
N ALA A 98 20.93 48.62 -56.63
CA ALA A 98 21.76 48.96 -57.79
C ALA A 98 22.41 47.75 -58.45
N ALA A 99 22.26 47.75 -59.77
CA ALA A 99 23.17 47.35 -60.83
C ALA A 99 23.35 45.85 -61.13
N ALA A 100 22.79 45.50 -62.29
CA ALA A 100 23.01 44.31 -63.08
C ALA A 100 24.43 44.22 -63.65
N ALA A 101 25.01 43.02 -63.59
CA ALA A 101 26.08 42.59 -64.46
C ALA A 101 25.72 41.18 -64.97
N ALA A 102 25.60 41.09 -66.30
CA ALA A 102 25.26 39.88 -67.01
C ALA A 102 26.43 38.90 -67.00
N THR A 103 26.18 37.64 -66.64
CA THR A 103 27.05 36.47 -66.82
C THR A 103 26.33 35.45 -67.73
N PRO A 104 27.05 34.77 -68.62
CA PRO A 104 26.46 33.94 -69.72
C PRO A 104 25.83 32.64 -69.19
N ALA A 105 24.74 32.24 -69.83
CA ALA A 105 23.96 31.06 -69.56
C ALA A 105 24.78 29.77 -69.68
N LEU A 106 24.76 28.93 -68.64
CA LEU A 106 25.16 27.52 -68.67
C LEU A 106 24.08 26.66 -69.31
N PRO A 107 24.44 25.60 -70.04
CA PRO A 107 23.48 24.72 -70.71
C PRO A 107 22.58 23.99 -69.68
N ALA A 108 21.33 23.75 -70.07
CA ALA A 108 20.32 23.05 -69.27
C ALA A 108 20.77 21.63 -68.89
N PRO A 109 20.52 21.19 -67.65
CA PRO A 109 20.79 19.82 -67.26
C PRO A 109 19.87 18.83 -67.97
N PRO A 110 20.33 17.57 -68.19
CA PRO A 110 19.54 16.54 -68.85
C PRO A 110 18.31 16.19 -68.04
N PRO A 111 17.23 15.67 -68.66
CA PRO A 111 16.00 15.30 -67.97
C PRO A 111 16.28 14.19 -66.95
N PRO A 112 15.58 14.19 -65.77
CA PRO A 112 15.74 13.15 -64.80
C PRO A 112 15.33 11.77 -65.38
N PRO A 113 15.97 10.67 -64.91
CA PRO A 113 15.55 9.32 -65.30
C PRO A 113 14.09 9.07 -64.83
N PRO A 114 13.36 8.17 -65.56
CA PRO A 114 11.99 7.84 -65.18
C PRO A 114 11.95 7.34 -63.74
N ALA A 115 10.99 7.87 -62.94
CA ALA A 115 10.76 7.47 -61.58
C ALA A 115 10.61 5.94 -61.51
N GLU A 116 11.57 5.28 -60.88
CA GLU A 116 11.40 3.90 -60.48
C GLU A 116 10.17 3.85 -59.57
N ALA A 117 9.24 2.96 -59.91
CA ALA A 117 8.05 2.70 -59.12
C ALA A 117 8.49 2.47 -57.66
N SER A 118 8.15 3.40 -56.77
CA SER A 118 8.33 3.24 -55.36
C SER A 118 7.50 2.02 -54.93
N CYS A 119 8.17 0.89 -54.81
CA CYS A 119 7.66 -0.22 -54.05
C CYS A 119 7.39 0.33 -52.66
N SER A 120 6.12 0.56 -52.33
CA SER A 120 5.69 0.90 -50.99
C SER A 120 6.23 -0.18 -50.07
N ARG A 121 7.34 0.12 -49.37
CA ARG A 121 7.66 -0.61 -48.13
C ARG A 121 6.44 -0.46 -47.29
N GLN A 122 5.63 -1.51 -47.14
CA GLN A 122 4.75 -1.64 -46.03
C GLN A 122 5.64 -1.45 -44.79
N GLU A 123 5.50 -0.32 -44.14
CA GLU A 123 6.06 -0.11 -42.79
C GLU A 123 5.47 -1.24 -41.95
N ILE A 124 6.28 -2.25 -41.68
CA ILE A 124 6.01 -3.20 -40.61
C ILE A 124 5.90 -2.30 -39.39
N PRO A 125 4.74 -2.26 -38.71
CA PRO A 125 4.61 -1.42 -37.52
C PRO A 125 5.77 -1.76 -36.59
N ALA A 126 6.52 -0.74 -36.19
CA ALA A 126 7.64 -0.92 -35.29
C ALA A 126 7.11 -1.72 -34.09
N ILE A 127 7.66 -2.92 -33.87
CA ILE A 127 7.32 -3.72 -32.71
C ILE A 127 7.69 -2.84 -31.52
N MET A 128 6.69 -2.50 -30.66
CA MET A 128 6.87 -1.73 -29.43
C MET A 128 7.70 -2.57 -28.46
N SER A 129 9.02 -2.66 -28.72
CA SER A 129 9.91 -3.61 -28.08
C SER A 129 10.52 -3.07 -26.79
N ILE A 130 10.74 -3.97 -25.87
CA ILE A 130 11.55 -3.70 -24.69
C ILE A 130 13.02 -3.70 -25.14
N GLU A 131 13.74 -2.59 -24.90
CA GLU A 131 15.15 -2.45 -25.24
C GLU A 131 16.07 -2.91 -24.12
N ARG A 132 15.68 -2.65 -22.87
CA ARG A 132 16.45 -2.99 -21.68
C ARG A 132 15.58 -3.08 -20.45
N ILE A 133 15.90 -4.02 -19.56
CA ILE A 133 15.38 -4.08 -18.19
C ILE A 133 16.58 -4.16 -17.24
N TRP A 134 16.55 -3.35 -16.16
CA TRP A 134 17.59 -3.33 -15.17
C TRP A 134 17.02 -3.06 -13.78
N ALA A 135 17.33 -3.92 -12.82
CA ALA A 135 16.90 -3.77 -11.44
C ALA A 135 18.04 -3.37 -10.52
N ARG A 136 17.67 -2.68 -9.44
CA ARG A 136 18.56 -2.32 -8.32
C ARG A 136 17.84 -2.40 -6.99
N GLU A 137 18.62 -2.37 -5.93
CA GLU A 137 18.13 -2.18 -4.56
C GLU A 137 18.06 -0.68 -4.26
N ILE A 138 16.93 -0.25 -3.69
CA ILE A 138 16.72 1.08 -3.12
C ILE A 138 16.21 0.93 -1.68
N LEU A 139 15.95 2.02 -0.97
CA LEU A 139 15.38 2.00 0.38
C LEU A 139 13.91 2.46 0.37
N ASP A 140 13.08 1.77 1.14
CA ASP A 140 11.70 2.16 1.43
C ASP A 140 11.62 3.27 2.50
N SER A 141 10.42 3.75 2.80
CA SER A 141 10.15 4.80 3.79
C SER A 141 10.56 4.45 5.22
N ARG A 142 10.84 3.17 5.49
CA ARG A 142 11.33 2.65 6.77
C ARG A 142 12.85 2.46 6.78
N GLY A 143 13.53 2.74 5.65
CA GLY A 143 14.97 2.49 5.47
C GLY A 143 15.30 1.01 5.24
N ASN A 144 14.33 0.17 4.91
CA ASN A 144 14.58 -1.22 4.50
C ASN A 144 14.79 -1.30 2.98
N PRO A 145 15.65 -2.22 2.51
CA PRO A 145 15.83 -2.45 1.08
C PRO A 145 14.54 -2.89 0.39
N THR A 146 14.34 -2.40 -0.83
CA THR A 146 13.31 -2.87 -1.75
C THR A 146 13.81 -2.84 -3.20
N VAL A 147 13.04 -3.45 -4.11
CA VAL A 147 13.38 -3.58 -5.53
C VAL A 147 12.89 -2.36 -6.31
N GLU A 148 13.76 -1.82 -7.15
CA GLU A 148 13.42 -0.84 -8.19
C GLU A 148 13.83 -1.37 -9.56
N VAL A 149 12.97 -1.19 -10.57
CA VAL A 149 13.18 -1.64 -11.95
C VAL A 149 13.12 -0.47 -12.89
N ASP A 150 14.12 -0.36 -13.75
CA ASP A 150 14.15 0.50 -14.92
C ASP A 150 13.89 -0.33 -16.18
N LEU A 151 12.87 0.02 -16.95
CA LEU A 151 12.56 -0.55 -18.25
C LEU A 151 12.70 0.54 -19.32
N TYR A 152 13.35 0.21 -20.43
CA TYR A 152 13.60 1.14 -21.54
C TYR A 152 12.90 0.64 -22.80
N THR A 153 12.25 1.57 -23.48
CA THR A 153 11.75 1.42 -24.85
C THR A 153 12.20 2.61 -25.68
N ALA A 154 11.86 2.66 -26.97
CA ALA A 154 12.09 3.80 -27.83
C ALA A 154 11.49 5.12 -27.30
N LYS A 155 10.45 5.04 -26.45
CA LYS A 155 9.81 6.19 -25.77
C LYS A 155 10.56 6.68 -24.53
N GLY A 156 11.54 5.94 -24.03
CA GLY A 156 12.40 6.34 -22.92
C GLY A 156 12.45 5.36 -21.75
N LEU A 157 12.66 5.90 -20.54
CA LEU A 157 12.81 5.16 -19.29
C LEU A 157 11.48 5.12 -18.51
N PHE A 158 11.12 3.92 -18.08
CA PHE A 158 9.97 3.66 -17.20
C PHE A 158 10.44 2.97 -15.93
N ARG A 159 10.26 3.64 -14.79
CA ARG A 159 10.74 3.21 -13.48
C ARG A 159 9.60 2.79 -12.59
N ALA A 160 9.76 1.69 -11.86
CA ALA A 160 8.83 1.21 -10.85
C ALA A 160 9.57 0.73 -9.62
N ALA A 161 8.99 0.98 -8.44
CA ALA A 161 9.50 0.49 -7.16
C ALA A 161 8.42 -0.32 -6.43
N VAL A 162 8.85 -1.36 -5.72
CA VAL A 162 7.95 -2.32 -5.08
C VAL A 162 7.74 -1.96 -3.62
N PRO A 163 6.49 -1.86 -3.11
CA PRO A 163 6.21 -1.65 -1.70
C PRO A 163 6.44 -2.92 -0.86
N SER A 164 6.58 -2.77 0.45
CA SER A 164 6.87 -3.86 1.39
C SER A 164 6.01 -3.80 2.65
N GLY A 165 5.41 -4.91 3.07
CA GLY A 165 4.57 -4.99 4.27
C GLY A 165 5.35 -4.96 5.60
N ALA A 166 4.63 -4.68 6.70
CA ALA A 166 5.09 -4.87 8.07
C ALA A 166 4.35 -6.06 8.72
N SER A 167 3.04 -5.98 8.84
CA SER A 167 2.16 -7.14 9.04
C SER A 167 1.90 -7.77 7.67
N THR A 168 1.94 -9.09 7.59
CA THR A 168 1.76 -9.83 6.32
C THR A 168 0.91 -11.06 6.56
N GLY A 169 -0.14 -11.24 5.77
CA GLY A 169 -0.92 -12.46 5.75
C GLY A 169 -0.04 -13.68 5.39
N ILE A 170 -0.24 -14.79 6.05
CA ILE A 170 0.58 -15.99 5.83
C ILE A 170 0.44 -16.60 4.43
N TYR A 171 -0.58 -16.17 3.70
CA TYR A 171 -0.90 -16.63 2.34
C TYR A 171 -0.47 -15.67 1.24
N GLU A 172 0.20 -14.55 1.57
CA GLU A 172 0.77 -13.63 0.58
C GLU A 172 1.80 -14.34 -0.30
N ALA A 173 1.92 -13.90 -1.55
CA ALA A 173 3.04 -14.27 -2.39
C ALA A 173 4.37 -13.84 -1.76
N LEU A 174 5.41 -14.65 -1.93
CA LEU A 174 6.67 -14.50 -1.20
C LEU A 174 7.42 -13.23 -1.59
N GLU A 175 7.60 -12.30 -0.68
CA GLU A 175 8.60 -11.25 -0.78
C GLU A 175 9.99 -11.85 -0.51
N LEU A 176 10.81 -12.01 -1.57
CA LEU A 176 12.11 -12.64 -1.45
C LEU A 176 13.12 -11.71 -0.77
N ARG A 177 13.64 -12.15 0.37
CA ARG A 177 14.70 -11.50 1.14
C ARG A 177 15.97 -12.33 1.14
N ASP A 178 17.14 -11.66 1.19
CA ASP A 178 18.45 -12.35 1.14
C ASP A 178 18.71 -13.23 2.36
N GLY A 179 18.20 -12.87 3.53
CA GLY A 179 18.39 -13.58 4.79
C GLY A 179 19.77 -13.40 5.42
N ASP A 180 20.69 -12.69 4.77
CA ASP A 180 22.04 -12.40 5.29
C ASP A 180 21.99 -11.39 6.43
N LYS A 181 22.15 -11.86 7.65
CA LYS A 181 22.10 -11.03 8.87
C LYS A 181 23.20 -9.95 8.93
N GLN A 182 24.29 -10.10 8.15
CA GLN A 182 25.38 -9.11 8.11
C GLN A 182 25.03 -7.90 7.23
N ARG A 183 23.99 -8.05 6.36
CA ARG A 183 23.57 -7.00 5.46
C ARG A 183 22.09 -6.68 5.69
N TYR A 184 21.78 -5.43 6.06
CA TYR A 184 20.43 -4.95 6.39
C TYR A 184 19.66 -5.88 7.33
N LEU A 185 20.35 -6.53 8.29
CA LEU A 185 19.76 -7.45 9.25
C LEU A 185 18.98 -8.63 8.62
N GLY A 186 19.33 -9.02 7.40
CA GLY A 186 18.68 -10.07 6.62
C GLY A 186 17.62 -9.58 5.64
N LYS A 187 17.33 -8.28 5.61
CA LYS A 187 16.27 -7.69 4.78
C LYS A 187 16.72 -7.28 3.37
N GLY A 188 17.97 -7.56 2.95
CA GLY A 188 18.46 -7.28 1.60
C GLY A 188 17.60 -7.93 0.51
N VAL A 189 17.65 -7.41 -0.72
CA VAL A 189 16.85 -7.90 -1.87
C VAL A 189 17.72 -8.19 -3.10
N LEU A 190 19.04 -8.39 -2.91
CA LEU A 190 19.94 -8.63 -4.04
C LEU A 190 19.64 -9.93 -4.79
N LYS A 191 19.08 -10.96 -4.13
CA LYS A 191 18.64 -12.18 -4.81
C LYS A 191 17.51 -11.87 -5.81
N ALA A 192 16.50 -11.11 -5.40
CA ALA A 192 15.42 -10.69 -6.27
C ALA A 192 15.94 -9.82 -7.43
N VAL A 193 16.85 -8.88 -7.15
CA VAL A 193 17.53 -8.06 -8.16
C VAL A 193 18.33 -8.92 -9.15
N ASP A 194 19.06 -9.92 -8.67
CA ASP A 194 19.82 -10.85 -9.53
C ASP A 194 18.89 -11.67 -10.42
N HIS A 195 17.78 -12.21 -9.88
CA HIS A 195 16.77 -12.94 -10.67
C HIS A 195 16.20 -12.07 -11.80
N ILE A 196 15.96 -10.78 -11.55
CA ILE A 196 15.52 -9.86 -12.62
C ILE A 196 16.62 -9.73 -13.68
N ASN A 197 17.83 -9.36 -13.25
CA ASN A 197 18.90 -8.98 -14.19
C ASN A 197 19.47 -10.16 -14.98
N THR A 198 19.47 -11.38 -14.40
CA THR A 198 20.11 -12.57 -14.99
C THR A 198 19.13 -13.54 -15.65
N THR A 199 17.84 -13.52 -15.26
CA THR A 199 16.86 -14.50 -15.73
C THR A 199 15.63 -13.85 -16.36
N ILE A 200 14.90 -13.00 -15.63
CA ILE A 200 13.64 -12.42 -16.10
C ILE A 200 13.90 -11.47 -17.29
N ALA A 201 14.81 -10.52 -17.14
CA ALA A 201 15.10 -9.54 -18.20
C ALA A 201 15.57 -10.20 -19.52
N PRO A 202 16.54 -11.14 -19.53
CA PRO A 202 16.92 -11.86 -20.74
C PRO A 202 15.75 -12.63 -21.39
N ALA A 203 14.89 -13.27 -20.59
CA ALA A 203 13.74 -14.02 -21.09
C ALA A 203 12.73 -13.09 -21.78
N LEU A 204 12.37 -11.97 -21.15
CA LEU A 204 11.44 -10.99 -21.72
C LEU A 204 12.01 -10.35 -23.00
N LEU A 205 13.29 -9.96 -23.00
CA LEU A 205 13.97 -9.39 -24.17
C LEU A 205 14.01 -10.35 -25.36
N SER A 206 14.14 -11.66 -25.11
CA SER A 206 14.18 -12.69 -26.16
C SER A 206 12.81 -13.20 -26.58
N SER A 207 11.75 -12.87 -25.87
CA SER A 207 10.40 -13.38 -26.13
C SER A 207 9.77 -12.85 -27.43
N GLY A 208 10.22 -11.69 -27.92
CA GLY A 208 9.61 -10.98 -29.04
C GLY A 208 8.23 -10.38 -28.75
N LEU A 209 7.79 -10.41 -27.48
CA LEU A 209 6.53 -9.80 -27.06
C LEU A 209 6.65 -8.26 -27.06
N SER A 210 5.56 -7.60 -27.43
CA SER A 210 5.45 -6.15 -27.31
C SER A 210 5.21 -5.74 -25.84
N VAL A 211 5.76 -4.60 -25.44
CA VAL A 211 5.57 -4.07 -24.08
C VAL A 211 4.11 -3.77 -23.73
N VAL A 212 3.22 -3.62 -24.74
CA VAL A 212 1.78 -3.42 -24.51
C VAL A 212 1.01 -4.71 -24.24
N GLU A 213 1.67 -5.86 -24.32
CA GLU A 213 1.06 -7.18 -24.06
C GLU A 213 1.24 -7.60 -22.59
N GLN A 214 0.74 -6.76 -21.68
CA GLN A 214 0.91 -6.91 -20.22
C GLN A 214 0.68 -8.34 -19.74
N GLU A 215 -0.48 -8.91 -20.07
CA GLU A 215 -0.87 -10.25 -19.59
C GLU A 215 0.10 -11.33 -20.07
N LYS A 216 0.57 -11.26 -21.32
CA LYS A 216 1.52 -12.26 -21.84
C LYS A 216 2.89 -12.15 -21.19
N LEU A 217 3.35 -10.93 -20.92
CA LEU A 217 4.63 -10.69 -20.23
C LEU A 217 4.56 -11.15 -18.76
N ASP A 218 3.45 -10.86 -18.07
CA ASP A 218 3.24 -11.32 -16.71
C ASP A 218 3.16 -12.86 -16.67
N ASN A 219 2.38 -13.49 -17.55
CA ASN A 219 2.25 -14.94 -17.63
C ASN A 219 3.59 -15.62 -17.93
N LEU A 220 4.42 -15.05 -18.81
CA LEU A 220 5.77 -15.58 -19.06
C LEU A 220 6.63 -15.58 -17.79
N MET A 221 6.57 -14.52 -16.97
CA MET A 221 7.28 -14.48 -15.70
C MET A 221 6.74 -15.50 -14.69
N LEU A 222 5.42 -15.69 -14.64
CA LEU A 222 4.76 -16.67 -13.78
C LEU A 222 5.11 -18.12 -14.18
N GLU A 223 5.13 -18.43 -15.47
CA GLU A 223 5.55 -19.73 -16.01
C GLU A 223 7.03 -20.03 -15.72
N LEU A 224 7.90 -19.02 -15.83
CA LEU A 224 9.32 -19.16 -15.51
C LEU A 224 9.55 -19.38 -14.01
N ASP A 225 8.74 -18.76 -13.13
CA ASP A 225 8.77 -19.04 -11.71
C ASP A 225 8.24 -20.45 -11.41
N GLY A 226 7.07 -20.79 -11.90
CA GLY A 226 6.45 -22.11 -11.82
C GLY A 226 6.03 -22.52 -10.41
N THR A 227 6.03 -21.61 -9.43
CA THR A 227 5.57 -21.86 -8.05
C THR A 227 4.31 -21.08 -7.73
N GLU A 228 3.41 -21.63 -6.91
CA GLU A 228 2.13 -21.00 -6.60
C GLU A 228 2.29 -19.62 -5.92
N ASN A 229 3.25 -19.51 -5.00
CA ASN A 229 3.50 -18.30 -4.22
C ASN A 229 4.70 -17.48 -4.71
N LYS A 230 5.16 -17.71 -5.96
CA LYS A 230 6.30 -17.00 -6.56
C LYS A 230 7.61 -17.12 -5.78
N SER A 231 7.82 -18.27 -5.12
CA SER A 231 8.97 -18.48 -4.22
C SER A 231 10.30 -18.67 -4.93
N LYS A 232 10.32 -18.94 -6.24
CA LYS A 232 11.56 -19.12 -6.99
C LYS A 232 12.26 -17.77 -7.27
N PHE A 233 11.54 -16.79 -7.79
CA PHE A 233 12.10 -15.47 -8.10
C PHE A 233 11.79 -14.42 -7.05
N GLY A 234 10.69 -14.57 -6.33
CA GLY A 234 10.10 -13.60 -5.42
C GLY A 234 9.03 -12.75 -6.10
N ALA A 235 7.90 -12.56 -5.41
CA ALA A 235 6.82 -11.69 -5.86
C ALA A 235 7.31 -10.24 -6.10
N ASN A 236 8.26 -9.77 -5.30
CA ASN A 236 8.88 -8.46 -5.45
C ASN A 236 9.70 -8.33 -6.75
N ALA A 237 10.34 -9.40 -7.21
CA ALA A 237 11.04 -9.39 -8.51
C ALA A 237 10.04 -9.33 -9.68
N ILE A 238 9.02 -10.18 -9.68
CA ILE A 238 8.01 -10.24 -10.74
C ILE A 238 7.22 -8.94 -10.79
N LEU A 239 6.75 -8.44 -9.64
CA LEU A 239 5.97 -7.20 -9.57
C LEU A 239 6.74 -5.98 -10.07
N GLY A 240 8.02 -5.83 -9.68
CA GLY A 240 8.83 -4.69 -10.12
C GLY A 240 8.87 -4.57 -11.65
N VAL A 241 9.03 -5.70 -12.34
CA VAL A 241 9.01 -5.74 -13.80
C VAL A 241 7.61 -5.51 -14.35
N SER A 242 6.59 -6.14 -13.79
CA SER A 242 5.18 -6.00 -14.20
C SER A 242 4.70 -4.55 -14.14
N LEU A 243 5.03 -3.82 -13.06
CA LEU A 243 4.71 -2.39 -12.89
C LEU A 243 5.42 -1.54 -13.96
N ALA A 244 6.71 -1.80 -14.22
CA ALA A 244 7.48 -1.07 -15.22
C ALA A 244 6.95 -1.32 -16.65
N VAL A 245 6.56 -2.56 -16.97
CA VAL A 245 5.88 -2.94 -18.22
C VAL A 245 4.59 -2.15 -18.40
N CYS A 246 3.76 -2.07 -17.36
CA CYS A 246 2.49 -1.35 -17.41
C CYS A 246 2.69 0.15 -17.71
N LYS A 247 3.66 0.79 -17.05
CA LYS A 247 4.02 2.20 -17.29
C LYS A 247 4.54 2.41 -18.74
N ALA A 248 5.39 1.51 -19.22
CA ALA A 248 5.90 1.57 -20.58
C ALA A 248 4.80 1.32 -21.62
N GLY A 249 3.92 0.34 -21.37
CA GLY A 249 2.78 0.03 -22.23
C GLY A 249 1.82 1.20 -22.39
N ALA A 250 1.59 1.96 -21.32
CA ALA A 250 0.81 3.20 -21.35
C ALA A 250 1.44 4.23 -22.29
N ALA A 251 2.74 4.48 -22.13
CA ALA A 251 3.47 5.44 -22.96
C ALA A 251 3.53 5.02 -24.43
N GLU A 252 3.72 3.73 -24.72
CA GLU A 252 3.70 3.22 -26.10
C GLU A 252 2.34 3.39 -26.80
N ARG A 253 1.27 3.43 -26.03
CA ARG A 253 -0.09 3.72 -26.51
C ARG A 253 -0.44 5.21 -26.50
N ASP A 254 0.50 6.08 -26.12
CA ASP A 254 0.28 7.52 -25.92
C ASP A 254 -0.89 7.82 -24.97
N LEU A 255 -1.01 7.03 -23.89
CA LEU A 255 -2.07 7.13 -22.89
C LEU A 255 -1.49 7.48 -21.51
N PRO A 256 -2.20 8.28 -20.69
CA PRO A 256 -1.96 8.32 -19.26
C PRO A 256 -2.09 6.94 -18.63
N LEU A 257 -1.32 6.67 -17.56
CA LEU A 257 -1.26 5.33 -16.97
C LEU A 257 -2.63 4.83 -16.48
N TYR A 258 -3.42 5.68 -15.84
CA TYR A 258 -4.77 5.31 -15.39
C TYR A 258 -5.72 4.93 -16.53
N ARG A 259 -5.62 5.59 -17.72
CA ARG A 259 -6.42 5.22 -18.91
C ARG A 259 -5.95 3.89 -19.52
N HIS A 260 -4.64 3.63 -19.51
CA HIS A 260 -4.12 2.35 -19.96
C HIS A 260 -4.58 1.20 -19.06
N ILE A 261 -4.54 1.40 -17.73
CA ILE A 261 -5.05 0.42 -16.77
C ILE A 261 -6.54 0.17 -16.96
N ALA A 262 -7.33 1.23 -17.21
CA ALA A 262 -8.75 1.09 -17.53
C ALA A 262 -8.97 0.21 -18.77
N GLN A 263 -8.18 0.41 -19.84
CA GLN A 263 -8.23 -0.44 -21.03
C GLN A 263 -7.87 -1.90 -20.75
N LEU A 264 -6.82 -2.16 -19.94
CA LEU A 264 -6.45 -3.52 -19.53
C LEU A 264 -7.58 -4.20 -18.72
N ALA A 265 -8.29 -3.44 -17.92
CA ALA A 265 -9.42 -3.91 -17.13
C ALA A 265 -10.75 -3.97 -17.91
N GLY A 266 -10.81 -3.41 -19.12
CA GLY A 266 -12.05 -3.31 -19.90
C GLY A 266 -13.06 -2.31 -19.34
N ASN A 267 -12.59 -1.29 -18.57
CA ASN A 267 -13.42 -0.24 -18.02
C ASN A 267 -13.53 0.95 -19.00
N SER A 268 -14.74 1.48 -19.15
CA SER A 268 -15.02 2.72 -19.92
C SER A 268 -15.00 3.97 -19.04
N ASP A 269 -15.35 3.81 -17.78
CA ASP A 269 -15.49 4.89 -16.81
C ASP A 269 -14.21 5.08 -16.01
N LEU A 270 -14.05 6.28 -15.45
CA LEU A 270 -12.95 6.66 -14.57
C LEU A 270 -13.51 7.34 -13.33
N ILE A 271 -13.11 6.87 -12.15
CA ILE A 271 -13.67 7.35 -10.89
C ILE A 271 -12.53 7.68 -9.92
N LEU A 272 -12.55 8.89 -9.40
CA LEU A 272 -11.67 9.33 -8.33
C LEU A 272 -12.13 8.75 -7.00
N PRO A 273 -11.22 8.16 -6.21
CA PRO A 273 -11.56 7.44 -4.99
C PRO A 273 -11.81 8.36 -3.80
N VAL A 274 -12.64 7.91 -2.84
CA VAL A 274 -12.61 8.45 -1.47
C VAL A 274 -11.32 7.98 -0.80
N PRO A 275 -10.49 8.89 -0.25
CA PRO A 275 -9.32 8.52 0.53
C PRO A 275 -9.73 8.08 1.95
N ALA A 276 -9.28 6.89 2.38
CA ALA A 276 -9.32 6.44 3.77
C ALA A 276 -8.00 6.83 4.44
N PHE A 277 -7.99 7.95 5.15
CA PHE A 277 -6.79 8.48 5.78
C PHE A 277 -6.56 7.84 7.15
N ASN A 278 -5.50 7.07 7.31
CA ASN A 278 -5.08 6.56 8.61
C ASN A 278 -4.53 7.70 9.48
N VAL A 279 -5.30 8.13 10.50
CA VAL A 279 -4.96 9.29 11.32
C VAL A 279 -4.51 8.94 12.74
N ILE A 280 -4.84 7.74 13.26
CA ILE A 280 -4.30 7.18 14.51
C ILE A 280 -3.81 5.77 14.26
N ASN A 281 -2.58 5.48 14.70
CA ASN A 281 -1.97 4.17 14.67
C ASN A 281 -2.02 3.49 16.05
N GLY A 282 -2.30 2.20 16.02
CA GLY A 282 -2.22 1.26 17.14
C GLY A 282 -1.60 -0.06 16.69
N GLY A 283 -2.04 -1.18 17.24
CA GLY A 283 -1.59 -2.52 16.86
C GLY A 283 -0.06 -2.64 16.80
N SER A 284 0.44 -3.45 15.89
CA SER A 284 1.88 -3.60 15.66
C SER A 284 2.55 -2.36 15.07
N HIS A 285 1.77 -1.42 14.55
CA HIS A 285 2.26 -0.17 13.93
C HIS A 285 2.60 0.94 14.94
N ALA A 286 2.30 0.76 16.23
CA ALA A 286 2.55 1.77 17.26
C ALA A 286 3.00 1.16 18.59
N GLY A 287 3.77 1.94 19.37
CA GLY A 287 4.21 1.55 20.71
C GLY A 287 3.20 1.81 21.83
N ASN A 288 1.99 2.29 21.50
CA ASN A 288 0.90 2.48 22.45
C ASN A 288 0.22 1.15 22.85
N LYS A 289 -0.83 1.20 23.66
CA LYS A 289 -1.55 0.02 24.15
C LYS A 289 -2.74 -0.41 23.29
N LEU A 290 -3.08 0.35 22.26
CA LEU A 290 -4.18 0.01 21.36
C LEU A 290 -3.95 -1.37 20.71
N ALA A 291 -4.96 -2.22 20.74
CA ALA A 291 -4.95 -3.50 20.04
C ALA A 291 -5.18 -3.31 18.54
N MET A 292 -6.13 -2.46 18.16
CA MET A 292 -6.51 -2.22 16.75
C MET A 292 -5.50 -1.31 16.06
N GLN A 293 -5.22 -1.62 14.80
CA GLN A 293 -4.05 -1.12 14.09
C GLN A 293 -4.21 0.29 13.53
N GLU A 294 -5.39 0.61 12.96
CA GLU A 294 -5.61 1.89 12.29
C GLU A 294 -7.02 2.43 12.53
N PHE A 295 -7.09 3.76 12.69
CA PHE A 295 -8.33 4.52 12.77
C PHE A 295 -8.31 5.55 11.66
N MET A 296 -9.25 5.42 10.73
CA MET A 296 -9.27 6.16 9.47
C MET A 296 -10.43 7.13 9.40
N ILE A 297 -10.25 8.23 8.68
CA ILE A 297 -11.32 9.16 8.28
C ILE A 297 -11.56 9.08 6.78
N LEU A 298 -12.84 9.04 6.37
CA LEU A 298 -13.29 8.95 4.99
C LEU A 298 -14.18 10.16 4.67
N PRO A 299 -13.73 11.15 3.88
CA PRO A 299 -14.49 12.35 3.56
C PRO A 299 -15.50 12.10 2.42
N VAL A 300 -16.50 11.25 2.66
CA VAL A 300 -17.52 10.83 1.70
C VAL A 300 -18.45 11.96 1.26
N GLY A 301 -18.60 13.03 2.06
CA GLY A 301 -19.41 14.20 1.74
C GLY A 301 -18.63 15.33 1.07
N ALA A 302 -17.42 15.07 0.58
CA ALA A 302 -16.67 16.02 -0.23
C ALA A 302 -17.26 16.10 -1.65
N GLU A 303 -17.07 17.24 -2.31
CA GLU A 303 -17.60 17.50 -3.66
C GLU A 303 -16.63 17.04 -4.76
N SER A 304 -15.34 16.83 -4.42
CA SER A 304 -14.28 16.45 -5.35
C SER A 304 -13.15 15.75 -4.58
N PHE A 305 -12.21 15.14 -5.28
CA PHE A 305 -11.03 14.55 -4.63
C PHE A 305 -10.17 15.63 -3.95
N ARG A 306 -10.00 16.79 -4.59
CA ARG A 306 -9.30 17.95 -4.01
C ARG A 306 -9.99 18.46 -2.74
N ASP A 307 -11.32 18.48 -2.72
CA ASP A 307 -12.09 18.83 -1.51
C ASP A 307 -11.90 17.77 -0.42
N ALA A 308 -11.92 16.48 -0.77
CA ALA A 308 -11.66 15.39 0.16
C ALA A 308 -10.27 15.52 0.80
N MET A 309 -9.25 15.87 0.03
CA MET A 309 -7.90 16.14 0.54
C MET A 309 -7.85 17.31 1.51
N ARG A 310 -8.58 18.38 1.22
CA ARG A 310 -8.70 19.55 2.12
C ARG A 310 -9.36 19.17 3.44
N LEU A 311 -10.54 18.53 3.38
CA LEU A 311 -11.27 18.07 4.57
C LEU A 311 -10.40 17.14 5.43
N GLY A 312 -9.75 16.15 4.81
CA GLY A 312 -8.86 15.22 5.49
C GLY A 312 -7.68 15.90 6.17
N ALA A 313 -7.01 16.83 5.49
CA ALA A 313 -5.89 17.57 6.05
C ALA A 313 -6.30 18.48 7.22
N GLU A 314 -7.45 19.17 7.13
CA GLU A 314 -7.97 20.03 8.19
C GLU A 314 -8.35 19.22 9.44
N VAL A 315 -9.01 18.05 9.29
CA VAL A 315 -9.30 17.16 10.42
C VAL A 315 -8.01 16.60 11.02
N TYR A 316 -7.04 16.19 10.19
CA TYR A 316 -5.74 15.71 10.67
C TYR A 316 -5.01 16.75 11.53
N HIS A 317 -4.99 18.02 11.12
CA HIS A 317 -4.40 19.10 11.90
C HIS A 317 -5.22 19.44 13.16
N THR A 318 -6.54 19.36 13.11
CA THR A 318 -7.41 19.50 14.27
C THR A 318 -7.16 18.39 15.28
N LEU A 319 -7.08 17.13 14.84
CA LEU A 319 -6.74 15.98 15.66
C LEU A 319 -5.37 16.14 16.34
N LYS A 320 -4.38 16.68 15.61
CA LYS A 320 -3.07 17.02 16.21
C LYS A 320 -3.21 17.99 17.39
N GLY A 321 -4.09 18.98 17.26
CA GLY A 321 -4.42 19.92 18.35
C GLY A 321 -5.05 19.20 19.54
N VAL A 322 -6.08 18.39 19.31
CA VAL A 322 -6.79 17.61 20.36
C VAL A 322 -5.81 16.70 21.11
N ILE A 323 -4.99 15.93 20.39
CA ILE A 323 -3.98 15.03 20.98
C ILE A 323 -2.98 15.84 21.81
N LYS A 324 -2.47 16.94 21.28
CA LYS A 324 -1.51 17.80 21.97
C LYS A 324 -2.06 18.35 23.27
N ASP A 325 -3.30 18.80 23.27
CA ASP A 325 -3.94 19.40 24.46
C ASP A 325 -4.22 18.34 25.54
N LYS A 326 -4.61 17.11 25.14
CA LYS A 326 -4.95 16.00 26.07
C LYS A 326 -3.71 15.24 26.56
N TYR A 327 -2.74 14.97 25.70
CA TYR A 327 -1.59 14.08 26.00
C TYR A 327 -0.22 14.77 25.93
N GLY A 328 -0.16 16.04 25.54
CA GLY A 328 1.09 16.79 25.38
C GLY A 328 1.69 16.70 23.97
N LYS A 329 2.70 17.55 23.72
CA LYS A 329 3.30 17.71 22.38
C LYS A 329 3.93 16.43 21.83
N ASP A 330 4.58 15.65 22.68
CA ASP A 330 5.30 14.44 22.26
C ASP A 330 4.36 13.33 21.75
N ALA A 331 3.08 13.36 22.17
CA ALA A 331 2.04 12.46 21.69
C ALA A 331 1.64 12.72 20.22
N THR A 332 2.11 13.81 19.60
CA THR A 332 1.86 14.13 18.18
C THR A 332 2.95 13.60 17.24
N ASN A 333 3.81 12.69 17.70
CA ASN A 333 4.69 11.92 16.82
C ASN A 333 3.86 10.96 15.96
N VAL A 334 4.36 10.70 14.75
CA VAL A 334 3.63 9.89 13.76
C VAL A 334 4.32 8.55 13.53
N GLY A 335 3.51 7.53 13.24
CA GLY A 335 3.95 6.21 12.82
C GLY A 335 4.41 6.15 11.35
N ASP A 336 4.68 4.93 10.87
CA ASP A 336 5.18 4.69 9.52
C ASP A 336 4.22 5.19 8.42
N GLU A 337 2.94 5.24 8.70
CA GLU A 337 1.90 5.66 7.75
C GLU A 337 1.42 7.10 7.94
N GLY A 338 2.04 7.83 8.86
CA GLY A 338 1.75 9.24 9.12
C GLY A 338 0.65 9.51 10.14
N GLY A 339 -0.06 8.47 10.63
CA GLY A 339 -1.03 8.56 11.72
C GLY A 339 -0.34 8.83 13.06
N PHE A 340 -1.03 9.53 13.98
CA PHE A 340 -0.52 9.79 15.32
C PHE A 340 -0.52 8.52 16.18
N ALA A 341 0.42 8.41 17.10
CA ALA A 341 0.54 7.27 18.01
C ALA A 341 0.53 7.72 19.48
N PRO A 342 -0.55 8.38 19.95
CA PRO A 342 -0.66 8.78 21.35
C PRO A 342 -0.72 7.56 22.26
N ASN A 343 -0.27 7.71 23.52
CA ASN A 343 -0.30 6.63 24.49
C ASN A 343 -1.70 6.52 25.12
N ILE A 344 -2.63 5.94 24.38
CA ILE A 344 -4.00 5.62 24.77
C ILE A 344 -4.16 4.12 25.03
N LEU A 345 -5.12 3.77 25.86
CA LEU A 345 -5.30 2.41 26.37
C LEU A 345 -6.44 1.66 25.66
N GLU A 346 -7.53 2.38 25.38
CA GLU A 346 -8.79 1.80 24.89
C GLU A 346 -9.06 2.19 23.43
N ASN A 347 -9.55 1.23 22.64
CA ASN A 347 -9.86 1.50 21.23
C ASN A 347 -11.02 2.52 21.08
N SER A 348 -12.00 2.50 21.98
CA SER A 348 -13.08 3.51 22.05
C SER A 348 -12.55 4.93 22.28
N GLU A 349 -11.46 5.10 23.03
CA GLU A 349 -10.82 6.41 23.25
C GLU A 349 -10.23 6.95 21.92
N ALA A 350 -9.69 6.08 21.07
CA ALA A 350 -9.22 6.47 19.74
C ALA A 350 -10.37 6.96 18.85
N LEU A 351 -11.50 6.24 18.84
CA LEU A 351 -12.71 6.63 18.10
C LEU A 351 -13.26 7.97 18.60
N GLU A 352 -13.26 8.19 19.91
CA GLU A 352 -13.71 9.46 20.51
C GLU A 352 -12.82 10.63 20.09
N LEU A 353 -11.48 10.45 20.06
CA LEU A 353 -10.55 11.49 19.60
C LEU A 353 -10.78 11.85 18.14
N VAL A 354 -11.00 10.84 17.27
CA VAL A 354 -11.28 11.07 15.86
C VAL A 354 -12.60 11.80 15.67
N LYS A 355 -13.66 11.37 16.36
CA LYS A 355 -14.98 12.02 16.34
C LYS A 355 -14.90 13.47 16.83
N GLU A 356 -14.22 13.71 17.97
CA GLU A 356 -14.00 15.06 18.49
C GLU A 356 -13.27 15.96 17.47
N ALA A 357 -12.29 15.41 16.74
CA ALA A 357 -11.57 16.16 15.73
C ALA A 357 -12.45 16.50 14.50
N ILE A 358 -13.30 15.56 14.07
CA ILE A 358 -14.28 15.78 12.99
C ILE A 358 -15.27 16.87 13.38
N ASP A 359 -15.82 16.78 14.60
CA ASP A 359 -16.79 17.76 15.12
C ASP A 359 -16.17 19.16 15.25
N LYS A 360 -14.97 19.28 15.82
CA LYS A 360 -14.23 20.54 15.95
C LYS A 360 -13.83 21.16 14.61
N ALA A 361 -13.58 20.35 13.60
CA ALA A 361 -13.33 20.82 12.23
C ALA A 361 -14.62 21.27 11.50
N GLY A 362 -15.80 20.92 12.03
CA GLY A 362 -17.10 21.26 11.44
C GLY A 362 -17.52 20.34 10.29
N TYR A 363 -17.07 19.07 10.29
CA TYR A 363 -17.31 18.12 9.19
C TYR A 363 -18.09 16.88 9.59
N THR A 364 -18.89 16.95 10.66
CA THR A 364 -19.70 15.84 11.20
C THR A 364 -20.56 15.15 10.14
N GLU A 365 -21.18 15.92 9.23
CA GLU A 365 -22.03 15.37 8.16
C GLU A 365 -21.26 14.94 6.90
N LYS A 366 -19.94 15.19 6.85
CA LYS A 366 -19.13 14.98 5.63
C LYS A 366 -18.11 13.85 5.76
N ILE A 367 -17.73 13.50 6.98
CA ILE A 367 -16.66 12.54 7.25
C ILE A 367 -17.18 11.42 8.12
N VAL A 368 -16.92 10.19 7.67
CA VAL A 368 -17.20 8.95 8.40
C VAL A 368 -15.90 8.26 8.81
N ILE A 369 -16.00 7.23 9.65
CA ILE A 369 -14.84 6.53 10.23
C ILE A 369 -14.70 5.14 9.61
N GLY A 370 -13.45 4.75 9.33
CA GLY A 370 -13.04 3.38 9.04
C GLY A 370 -12.05 2.87 10.08
N MET A 371 -11.93 1.57 10.19
CA MET A 371 -10.96 0.91 11.06
C MET A 371 -10.23 -0.20 10.30
N ASP A 372 -8.95 -0.42 10.62
CA ASP A 372 -8.23 -1.66 10.35
C ASP A 372 -7.85 -2.27 11.70
N VAL A 373 -8.35 -3.46 11.95
CA VAL A 373 -8.16 -4.14 13.23
C VAL A 373 -6.92 -5.02 13.20
N ALA A 374 -6.60 -5.62 12.04
CA ALA A 374 -5.53 -6.60 11.87
C ALA A 374 -5.58 -7.70 12.95
N ALA A 375 -6.76 -8.32 13.15
CA ALA A 375 -7.04 -9.16 14.31
C ALA A 375 -6.18 -10.43 14.40
N SER A 376 -5.58 -10.89 13.29
CA SER A 376 -4.61 -11.99 13.28
C SER A 376 -3.40 -11.73 14.19
N GLU A 377 -3.01 -10.46 14.38
CA GLU A 377 -1.89 -10.06 15.23
C GLU A 377 -2.12 -10.43 16.72
N PHE A 378 -3.35 -10.45 17.17
CA PHE A 378 -3.71 -10.76 18.56
C PHE A 378 -4.60 -12.00 18.72
N TYR A 379 -4.72 -12.84 17.70
CA TYR A 379 -5.37 -14.15 17.79
C TYR A 379 -4.48 -15.15 18.49
N ARG A 380 -5.03 -15.83 19.51
CA ARG A 380 -4.30 -16.80 20.35
C ARG A 380 -5.23 -17.95 20.74
N ASP A 381 -4.89 -19.18 20.37
CA ASP A 381 -5.60 -20.41 20.79
C ASP A 381 -7.14 -20.36 20.57
N GLY A 382 -7.60 -19.84 19.44
CA GLY A 382 -9.03 -19.74 19.11
C GLY A 382 -9.75 -18.57 19.76
N LYS A 383 -9.03 -17.59 20.32
CA LYS A 383 -9.54 -16.38 20.97
C LYS A 383 -8.70 -15.15 20.65
N TYR A 384 -9.13 -14.00 21.11
CA TYR A 384 -8.53 -12.70 20.81
C TYR A 384 -8.03 -12.02 22.09
N ASP A 385 -6.74 -11.64 22.14
CA ASP A 385 -6.09 -10.95 23.25
C ASP A 385 -5.98 -9.45 22.96
N LEU A 386 -6.93 -8.64 23.39
CA LEU A 386 -6.90 -7.19 23.18
C LEU A 386 -5.79 -6.46 23.97
N ASP A 387 -5.07 -7.15 24.85
CA ASP A 387 -3.88 -6.62 25.54
C ASP A 387 -2.60 -7.42 25.17
N PHE A 388 -2.50 -7.84 23.91
CA PHE A 388 -1.44 -8.71 23.40
C PHE A 388 -0.02 -8.11 23.51
N LYS A 389 0.07 -6.81 23.77
CA LYS A 389 1.34 -6.10 24.02
C LYS A 389 1.80 -6.21 25.48
N SER A 390 0.98 -6.79 26.36
CA SER A 390 1.31 -7.12 27.74
C SER A 390 1.64 -8.61 27.88
N PRO A 391 2.19 -9.06 29.03
CA PRO A 391 2.41 -10.49 29.24
C PRO A 391 1.12 -11.31 29.04
N PRO A 392 1.20 -12.50 28.38
CA PRO A 392 0.01 -13.30 28.07
C PRO A 392 -0.80 -13.67 29.32
N ASP A 393 -2.11 -13.48 29.25
CA ASP A 393 -3.06 -13.91 30.29
C ASP A 393 -4.34 -14.45 29.63
N PRO A 394 -4.48 -15.77 29.48
CA PRO A 394 -5.63 -16.38 28.83
C PRO A 394 -6.99 -16.06 29.47
N SER A 395 -7.02 -15.58 30.73
CA SER A 395 -8.25 -15.18 31.40
C SER A 395 -8.90 -13.92 30.80
N ARG A 396 -8.12 -13.11 30.08
CA ARG A 396 -8.58 -11.89 29.38
C ARG A 396 -9.04 -12.14 27.95
N TYR A 397 -8.72 -13.32 27.38
CA TYR A 397 -9.01 -13.59 25.98
C TYR A 397 -10.50 -13.69 25.72
N ILE A 398 -10.97 -12.97 24.70
CA ILE A 398 -12.38 -12.95 24.31
C ILE A 398 -12.61 -13.86 23.09
N THR A 399 -13.85 -14.32 22.92
CA THR A 399 -14.27 -15.10 21.75
C THR A 399 -14.52 -14.19 20.56
N GLY A 400 -14.57 -14.77 19.33
CA GLY A 400 -14.98 -14.03 18.13
C GLY A 400 -16.36 -13.38 18.26
N ASP A 401 -17.30 -14.03 18.95
CA ASP A 401 -18.63 -13.46 19.21
C ASP A 401 -18.58 -12.22 20.10
N GLN A 402 -17.75 -12.24 21.13
CA GLN A 402 -17.54 -11.08 22.01
C GLN A 402 -16.84 -9.94 21.29
N LEU A 403 -15.87 -10.26 20.44
CA LEU A 403 -15.17 -9.27 19.63
C LEU A 403 -16.13 -8.65 18.60
N GLY A 404 -16.97 -9.47 17.93
CA GLY A 404 -17.99 -8.98 17.01
C GLY A 404 -19.02 -8.08 17.69
N ALA A 405 -19.42 -8.38 18.96
CA ALA A 405 -20.30 -7.52 19.73
C ALA A 405 -19.65 -6.17 20.05
N LEU A 406 -18.34 -6.15 20.37
CA LEU A 406 -17.59 -4.90 20.57
C LEU A 406 -17.62 -4.01 19.32
N TYR A 407 -17.45 -4.60 18.13
CA TYR A 407 -17.56 -3.85 16.87
C TYR A 407 -18.96 -3.31 16.61
N GLN A 408 -20.00 -4.07 16.97
CA GLN A 408 -21.38 -3.60 16.85
C GLN A 408 -21.63 -2.38 17.78
N ASP A 409 -21.02 -2.36 18.96
CA ASP A 409 -21.05 -1.19 19.84
C ASP A 409 -20.35 0.01 19.19
N PHE A 410 -19.20 -0.18 18.55
CA PHE A 410 -18.52 0.90 17.82
C PHE A 410 -19.37 1.45 16.66
N VAL A 411 -20.01 0.57 15.88
CA VAL A 411 -20.89 0.97 14.76
C VAL A 411 -22.13 1.73 15.26
N ARG A 412 -22.65 1.37 16.45
CA ARG A 412 -23.79 2.07 17.05
C ARG A 412 -23.42 3.46 17.59
N ASP A 413 -22.26 3.60 18.23
CA ASP A 413 -21.90 4.79 19.03
C ASP A 413 -21.07 5.81 18.22
N TYR A 414 -20.46 5.38 17.11
CA TYR A 414 -19.61 6.19 16.23
C TYR A 414 -20.02 6.03 14.76
N PRO A 415 -19.70 6.98 13.88
CA PRO A 415 -20.00 6.89 12.46
C PRO A 415 -19.03 5.92 11.71
N VAL A 416 -18.89 4.70 12.25
CA VAL A 416 -18.05 3.64 11.65
C VAL A 416 -18.82 2.97 10.53
N VAL A 417 -18.28 3.01 9.31
CA VAL A 417 -18.88 2.46 8.09
C VAL A 417 -18.05 1.37 7.42
N SER A 418 -16.83 1.13 7.90
CA SER A 418 -15.90 0.16 7.33
C SER A 418 -15.00 -0.41 8.42
N ILE A 419 -14.86 -1.74 8.47
CA ILE A 419 -13.91 -2.45 9.34
C ILE A 419 -13.14 -3.46 8.48
N GLU A 420 -11.81 -3.33 8.51
CA GLU A 420 -10.85 -4.23 7.85
C GLU A 420 -10.33 -5.24 8.86
N ASP A 421 -10.19 -6.48 8.42
CA ASP A 421 -9.68 -7.63 9.18
C ASP A 421 -10.19 -7.75 10.63
N PRO A 422 -11.53 -7.83 10.81
CA PRO A 422 -12.13 -7.89 12.14
C PRO A 422 -11.80 -9.18 12.90
N PHE A 423 -11.39 -10.24 12.22
CA PHE A 423 -11.06 -11.55 12.80
C PHE A 423 -9.78 -12.12 12.19
N ASP A 424 -9.29 -13.21 12.78
CA ASP A 424 -8.13 -13.96 12.24
C ASP A 424 -8.40 -14.45 10.81
N GLN A 425 -7.34 -14.47 9.98
CA GLN A 425 -7.38 -14.82 8.56
C GLN A 425 -7.93 -16.22 8.27
N ASP A 426 -8.09 -17.08 9.28
CA ASP A 426 -8.64 -18.43 9.18
C ASP A 426 -9.90 -18.65 10.05
N ASP A 427 -10.40 -17.64 10.77
CA ASP A 427 -11.66 -17.71 11.54
C ASP A 427 -12.89 -17.42 10.67
N TRP A 428 -13.06 -18.17 9.56
CA TRP A 428 -14.09 -18.00 8.54
C TRP A 428 -15.50 -17.91 9.10
N ALA A 429 -15.78 -18.67 10.18
CA ALA A 429 -17.09 -18.68 10.82
C ALA A 429 -17.44 -17.34 11.49
N ALA A 430 -16.47 -16.71 12.16
CA ALA A 430 -16.67 -15.39 12.77
C ALA A 430 -16.86 -14.33 11.68
N TRP A 431 -16.06 -14.37 10.61
CA TRP A 431 -16.22 -13.47 9.46
C TRP A 431 -17.61 -13.52 8.86
N SER A 432 -18.08 -14.71 8.45
CA SER A 432 -19.39 -14.88 7.80
C SER A 432 -20.54 -14.45 8.71
N LYS A 433 -20.46 -14.81 10.00
CA LYS A 433 -21.46 -14.44 11.00
C LYS A 433 -21.53 -12.92 11.19
N PHE A 434 -20.40 -12.25 11.30
CA PHE A 434 -20.34 -10.81 11.52
C PHE A 434 -20.82 -10.02 10.31
N THR A 435 -20.32 -10.37 9.11
CA THR A 435 -20.70 -9.73 7.86
C THR A 435 -22.20 -9.78 7.60
N ALA A 436 -22.85 -10.91 7.95
CA ALA A 436 -24.31 -11.07 7.82
C ALA A 436 -25.12 -10.16 8.75
N ASN A 437 -24.54 -9.64 9.85
CA ASN A 437 -25.28 -9.00 10.94
C ASN A 437 -24.92 -7.53 11.19
N VAL A 438 -23.88 -6.98 10.55
CA VAL A 438 -23.37 -5.63 10.90
C VAL A 438 -23.83 -4.53 9.94
N GLY A 439 -24.10 -4.84 8.67
CA GLY A 439 -24.64 -3.89 7.69
C GLY A 439 -23.68 -2.83 7.15
N ILE A 440 -22.39 -2.86 7.52
CA ILE A 440 -21.32 -1.96 7.04
C ILE A 440 -20.40 -2.66 6.04
N GLN A 441 -19.39 -1.95 5.56
CA GLN A 441 -18.31 -2.54 4.78
C GLN A 441 -17.39 -3.38 5.68
N ILE A 442 -17.16 -4.64 5.29
CA ILE A 442 -16.20 -5.55 5.91
C ILE A 442 -15.14 -5.87 4.87
N VAL A 443 -13.92 -5.46 5.14
CA VAL A 443 -12.79 -5.52 4.20
C VAL A 443 -11.90 -6.70 4.54
N GLY A 444 -11.65 -7.57 3.55
CA GLY A 444 -10.71 -8.68 3.69
C GLY A 444 -9.34 -8.27 3.18
N ASP A 445 -8.35 -8.15 4.08
CA ASP A 445 -6.93 -8.00 3.78
C ASP A 445 -6.23 -9.36 3.93
N ASP A 446 -5.85 -9.76 5.12
CA ASP A 446 -5.19 -11.05 5.38
C ASP A 446 -6.09 -12.26 5.03
N LEU A 447 -7.41 -12.09 5.11
CA LEU A 447 -8.38 -13.10 4.67
C LEU A 447 -8.21 -13.47 3.21
N THR A 448 -8.01 -12.50 2.32
CA THR A 448 -8.03 -12.69 0.86
C THR A 448 -6.67 -12.57 0.20
N VAL A 449 -5.75 -11.81 0.80
CA VAL A 449 -4.38 -11.51 0.33
C VAL A 449 -4.30 -11.20 -1.17
N THR A 450 -5.32 -10.53 -1.71
CA THR A 450 -5.46 -10.23 -3.16
C THR A 450 -5.40 -11.50 -4.05
N ASN A 451 -5.65 -12.68 -3.47
CA ASN A 451 -5.55 -13.97 -4.17
C ASN A 451 -6.92 -14.41 -4.68
N PRO A 452 -7.13 -14.58 -6.02
CA PRO A 452 -8.41 -15.00 -6.58
C PRO A 452 -9.01 -16.25 -5.92
N LYS A 453 -8.22 -17.27 -5.60
CA LYS A 453 -8.70 -18.51 -4.94
C LYS A 453 -9.28 -18.24 -3.55
N ARG A 454 -8.68 -17.33 -2.78
CA ARG A 454 -9.20 -16.96 -1.46
C ARG A 454 -10.41 -16.03 -1.57
N ILE A 455 -10.44 -15.17 -2.60
CA ILE A 455 -11.59 -14.33 -2.91
C ILE A 455 -12.80 -15.20 -3.27
N GLU A 456 -12.65 -16.22 -4.15
CA GLU A 456 -13.70 -17.18 -4.50
C GLU A 456 -14.28 -17.83 -3.24
N ARG A 457 -13.43 -18.34 -2.36
CA ARG A 457 -13.86 -18.91 -1.08
C ARG A 457 -14.60 -17.90 -0.21
N ALA A 458 -14.07 -16.67 -0.10
CA ALA A 458 -14.71 -15.64 0.72
C ALA A 458 -16.08 -15.22 0.17
N VAL A 459 -16.28 -15.26 -1.15
CA VAL A 459 -17.58 -15.07 -1.82
C VAL A 459 -18.52 -16.21 -1.47
N GLU A 460 -18.08 -17.46 -1.61
CA GLU A 460 -18.89 -18.65 -1.30
C GLU A 460 -19.35 -18.67 0.17
N GLU A 461 -18.44 -18.37 1.10
CA GLU A 461 -18.71 -18.34 2.53
C GLU A 461 -19.35 -17.02 3.00
N LYS A 462 -19.47 -16.01 2.11
CA LYS A 462 -19.98 -14.66 2.43
C LYS A 462 -19.21 -14.01 3.60
N ALA A 463 -17.91 -14.20 3.60
CA ALA A 463 -17.05 -13.84 4.72
C ALA A 463 -16.81 -12.33 4.82
N CYS A 464 -16.73 -11.63 3.69
CA CYS A 464 -16.58 -10.18 3.62
C CYS A 464 -17.36 -9.62 2.43
N ASN A 465 -17.33 -8.29 2.24
CA ASN A 465 -18.05 -7.61 1.14
C ASN A 465 -17.20 -6.51 0.48
N CYS A 466 -15.89 -6.50 0.76
CA CYS A 466 -14.92 -5.61 0.15
C CYS A 466 -13.54 -6.30 0.12
N LEU A 467 -12.86 -6.20 -1.03
CA LEU A 467 -11.48 -6.62 -1.21
C LEU A 467 -10.53 -5.49 -0.82
N LEU A 468 -9.52 -5.76 0.02
CA LEU A 468 -8.35 -4.90 0.06
C LEU A 468 -7.37 -5.36 -1.02
N LEU A 469 -7.09 -4.49 -1.98
CA LEU A 469 -6.22 -4.81 -3.11
C LEU A 469 -4.82 -4.25 -2.87
N LYS A 470 -3.86 -5.14 -2.68
CA LYS A 470 -2.43 -4.83 -2.54
C LYS A 470 -1.65 -5.55 -3.63
N VAL A 471 -1.12 -4.82 -4.60
CA VAL A 471 -0.45 -5.41 -5.79
C VAL A 471 0.69 -6.36 -5.45
N ASN A 472 1.39 -6.13 -4.33
CA ASN A 472 2.51 -6.97 -3.93
C ASN A 472 2.11 -8.26 -3.20
N GLN A 473 0.87 -8.38 -2.70
CA GLN A 473 0.37 -9.62 -2.09
C GLN A 473 0.17 -10.73 -3.12
N ILE A 474 -0.12 -10.35 -4.37
CA ILE A 474 -0.27 -11.29 -5.48
C ILE A 474 0.93 -11.25 -6.44
N GLY A 475 1.52 -10.09 -6.74
CA GLY A 475 2.83 -9.96 -7.37
C GLY A 475 2.84 -9.73 -8.88
N SER A 476 1.69 -9.45 -9.53
CA SER A 476 1.63 -8.95 -10.91
C SER A 476 0.43 -8.02 -11.11
N VAL A 477 0.52 -7.14 -12.11
CA VAL A 477 -0.57 -6.24 -12.50
C VAL A 477 -1.75 -7.04 -13.05
N THR A 478 -1.49 -8.04 -13.87
CA THR A 478 -2.52 -8.91 -14.46
C THR A 478 -3.35 -9.61 -13.39
N GLU A 479 -2.72 -10.26 -12.42
CA GLU A 479 -3.44 -10.96 -11.34
C GLU A 479 -4.17 -9.97 -10.41
N ALA A 480 -3.60 -8.78 -10.17
CA ALA A 480 -4.26 -7.72 -9.39
C ALA A 480 -5.54 -7.22 -10.08
N ILE A 481 -5.52 -7.05 -11.41
CA ILE A 481 -6.71 -6.71 -12.20
C ILE A 481 -7.75 -7.84 -12.12
N GLN A 482 -7.33 -9.10 -12.26
CA GLN A 482 -8.21 -10.27 -12.15
C GLN A 482 -8.89 -10.36 -10.78
N ALA A 483 -8.13 -10.18 -9.69
CA ALA A 483 -8.67 -10.14 -8.33
C ALA A 483 -9.70 -9.01 -8.13
N CYS A 484 -9.42 -7.82 -8.67
CA CYS A 484 -10.35 -6.69 -8.65
C CYS A 484 -11.66 -7.01 -9.38
N LYS A 485 -11.57 -7.52 -10.60
CA LYS A 485 -12.74 -7.88 -11.41
C LYS A 485 -13.58 -8.95 -10.74
N LEU A 486 -12.93 -9.99 -10.22
CA LEU A 486 -13.62 -11.07 -9.49
C LEU A 486 -14.43 -10.52 -8.30
N ALA A 487 -13.85 -9.61 -7.52
CA ALA A 487 -14.55 -8.97 -6.40
C ALA A 487 -15.74 -8.11 -6.88
N GLN A 488 -15.53 -7.26 -7.89
CA GLN A 488 -16.57 -6.39 -8.45
C GLN A 488 -17.73 -7.17 -9.08
N GLU A 489 -17.45 -8.25 -9.80
CA GLU A 489 -18.45 -9.13 -10.42
C GLU A 489 -19.32 -9.85 -9.38
N ASN A 490 -18.82 -10.03 -8.16
CA ASN A 490 -19.57 -10.56 -7.04
C ASN A 490 -20.25 -9.48 -6.16
N GLY A 491 -20.28 -8.23 -6.63
CA GLY A 491 -20.94 -7.11 -5.95
C GLY A 491 -20.17 -6.56 -4.75
N TRP A 492 -18.89 -6.88 -4.62
CA TRP A 492 -18.04 -6.35 -3.57
C TRP A 492 -17.51 -4.96 -3.91
N GLY A 493 -17.24 -4.16 -2.87
CA GLY A 493 -16.33 -3.03 -2.97
C GLY A 493 -14.89 -3.48 -3.16
N VAL A 494 -14.04 -2.56 -3.63
CA VAL A 494 -12.59 -2.77 -3.69
C VAL A 494 -11.89 -1.53 -3.16
N MET A 495 -10.99 -1.68 -2.21
CA MET A 495 -10.14 -0.62 -1.67
C MET A 495 -8.70 -0.88 -2.08
N VAL A 496 -8.13 -0.02 -2.92
CA VAL A 496 -6.71 -0.09 -3.29
C VAL A 496 -5.86 0.39 -2.13
N SER A 497 -4.83 -0.37 -1.76
CA SER A 497 -4.05 -0.10 -0.57
C SER A 497 -2.55 0.01 -0.83
N HIS A 498 -1.91 0.88 -0.06
CA HIS A 498 -0.46 0.94 0.12
C HIS A 498 0.07 -0.21 0.99
N ARG A 499 1.36 -0.15 1.30
CA ARG A 499 1.98 -0.94 2.39
C ARG A 499 2.66 0.00 3.39
N SER A 500 3.02 -0.55 4.56
CA SER A 500 3.74 0.23 5.59
C SER A 500 5.09 0.75 5.09
N GLY A 501 5.83 -0.05 4.32
CA GLY A 501 7.03 0.37 3.60
C GLY A 501 6.70 0.78 2.17
N GLU A 502 6.75 2.07 1.91
CA GLU A 502 6.44 2.69 0.61
C GLU A 502 7.63 3.43 0.03
N THR A 503 7.53 3.78 -1.25
CA THR A 503 8.46 4.62 -1.98
C THR A 503 7.72 5.80 -2.59
N GLU A 504 8.40 6.64 -3.39
CA GLU A 504 7.80 7.74 -4.15
C GLU A 504 6.95 7.27 -5.34
N ASP A 505 6.94 5.97 -5.65
CA ASP A 505 6.17 5.42 -6.76
C ASP A 505 4.67 5.68 -6.58
N THR A 506 4.01 6.16 -7.64
CA THR A 506 2.61 6.59 -7.62
C THR A 506 1.65 5.60 -8.26
N PHE A 507 2.11 4.40 -8.66
CA PHE A 507 1.34 3.46 -9.48
C PHE A 507 -0.07 3.20 -8.94
N ILE A 508 -0.22 3.02 -7.62
CA ILE A 508 -1.54 2.72 -7.03
C ILE A 508 -2.55 3.87 -7.14
N ALA A 509 -2.09 5.10 -7.34
CA ALA A 509 -2.98 6.23 -7.61
C ALA A 509 -3.61 6.14 -9.01
N ASP A 510 -2.83 5.76 -10.00
CA ASP A 510 -3.34 5.49 -11.34
C ASP A 510 -4.18 4.21 -11.38
N LEU A 511 -3.77 3.19 -10.61
CA LEU A 511 -4.48 1.91 -10.51
C LEU A 511 -5.91 2.08 -9.99
N VAL A 512 -6.10 2.83 -8.90
CA VAL A 512 -7.41 3.02 -8.27
C VAL A 512 -8.41 3.69 -9.20
N VAL A 513 -7.93 4.66 -9.99
CA VAL A 513 -8.78 5.38 -10.98
C VAL A 513 -9.11 4.48 -12.16
N GLY A 514 -8.11 3.80 -12.73
CA GLY A 514 -8.31 2.92 -13.88
C GLY A 514 -9.17 1.69 -13.58
N LEU A 515 -9.14 1.17 -12.37
CA LEU A 515 -9.98 0.05 -11.93
C LEU A 515 -11.36 0.47 -11.42
N CYS A 516 -11.66 1.78 -11.34
CA CYS A 516 -12.95 2.31 -10.85
C CYS A 516 -13.33 1.76 -9.47
N THR A 517 -12.37 1.66 -8.54
CA THR A 517 -12.63 0.99 -7.25
C THR A 517 -13.29 1.89 -6.21
N GLY A 518 -13.23 3.20 -6.37
CA GLY A 518 -13.91 4.18 -5.52
C GLY A 518 -13.31 4.43 -4.15
N GLN A 519 -12.25 3.71 -3.75
CA GLN A 519 -11.61 3.81 -2.44
C GLN A 519 -10.10 3.63 -2.55
N ILE A 520 -9.34 4.42 -1.77
CA ILE A 520 -7.90 4.23 -1.60
C ILE A 520 -7.49 4.39 -0.14
N LYS A 521 -6.69 3.43 0.37
CA LYS A 521 -6.05 3.48 1.69
C LYS A 521 -4.55 3.65 1.49
N THR A 522 -4.02 4.88 1.69
CA THR A 522 -2.60 5.16 1.47
C THR A 522 -2.00 6.08 2.54
N GLY A 523 -2.42 5.85 3.80
CA GLY A 523 -1.90 6.51 5.00
C GLY A 523 -2.55 7.87 5.30
N ALA A 524 -1.97 8.60 6.23
CA ALA A 524 -2.40 9.96 6.60
C ALA A 524 -2.07 10.97 5.49
N PRO A 525 -2.67 12.18 5.51
CA PRO A 525 -2.26 13.28 4.63
C PRO A 525 -0.94 13.90 5.14
N CYS A 526 0.07 13.06 5.32
CA CYS A 526 1.38 13.36 5.89
C CYS A 526 2.39 12.32 5.40
N ARG A 527 3.69 12.67 5.39
CA ARG A 527 4.82 11.88 4.86
C ARG A 527 4.81 11.79 3.32
N SER A 528 5.98 12.07 2.73
CA SER A 528 6.11 12.31 1.27
C SER A 528 5.71 11.11 0.42
N GLU A 529 6.01 9.90 0.87
CA GLU A 529 5.69 8.65 0.16
C GLU A 529 4.17 8.38 0.11
N ARG A 530 3.40 8.88 1.08
CA ARG A 530 1.93 8.84 1.10
C ARG A 530 1.36 9.94 0.22
N LEU A 531 1.85 11.17 0.43
CA LEU A 531 1.45 12.35 -0.35
C LEU A 531 1.77 12.22 -1.83
N ALA A 532 2.78 11.44 -2.22
CA ALA A 532 3.07 11.15 -3.63
C ALA A 532 1.84 10.60 -4.36
N LYS A 533 1.12 9.63 -3.75
CA LYS A 533 -0.11 9.03 -4.30
C LYS A 533 -1.26 10.02 -4.31
N TYR A 534 -1.49 10.72 -3.20
CA TYR A 534 -2.55 11.73 -3.10
C TYR A 534 -2.34 12.90 -4.08
N ASN A 535 -1.11 13.40 -4.20
CA ASN A 535 -0.78 14.45 -5.15
C ASN A 535 -0.97 13.99 -6.61
N GLN A 536 -0.69 12.71 -6.90
CA GLN A 536 -0.95 12.12 -8.22
C GLN A 536 -2.46 12.10 -8.53
N LEU A 537 -3.29 11.70 -7.57
CA LEU A 537 -4.76 11.72 -7.73
C LEU A 537 -5.29 13.14 -7.97
N MET A 538 -4.74 14.18 -7.30
CA MET A 538 -5.11 15.57 -7.59
C MET A 538 -4.72 16.00 -9.00
N ARG A 539 -3.58 15.51 -9.55
CA ARG A 539 -3.19 15.78 -10.94
C ARG A 539 -4.12 15.07 -11.92
N ILE A 540 -4.51 13.82 -11.62
CA ILE A 540 -5.46 13.06 -12.45
C ILE A 540 -6.82 13.78 -12.47
N GLU A 541 -7.31 14.28 -11.32
CA GLU A 541 -8.54 15.09 -11.27
C GLU A 541 -8.45 16.33 -12.15
N GLU A 542 -7.33 17.06 -12.08
CA GLU A 542 -7.09 18.24 -12.92
C GLU A 542 -7.03 17.90 -14.41
N GLU A 543 -6.39 16.77 -14.76
CA GLU A 543 -6.30 16.29 -16.15
C GLU A 543 -7.66 15.84 -16.71
N LEU A 544 -8.50 15.22 -15.88
CA LEU A 544 -9.85 14.82 -16.27
C LEU A 544 -10.80 16.01 -16.43
N GLY A 545 -10.59 17.10 -15.68
CA GLY A 545 -11.43 18.30 -15.75
C GLY A 545 -12.91 17.98 -15.54
N ASP A 546 -13.74 18.30 -16.54
CA ASP A 546 -15.19 18.07 -16.48
C ASP A 546 -15.59 16.57 -16.54
N GLU A 547 -14.67 15.68 -16.93
CA GLU A 547 -14.89 14.21 -16.88
C GLU A 547 -14.64 13.64 -15.48
N ALA A 548 -14.06 14.42 -14.56
CA ALA A 548 -13.75 13.94 -13.22
C ALA A 548 -15.02 13.62 -12.44
N ARG A 549 -15.13 12.35 -11.98
CA ARG A 549 -16.20 11.90 -11.10
C ARG A 549 -15.62 11.40 -9.79
N PHE A 550 -16.07 11.94 -8.68
CA PHE A 550 -15.65 11.55 -7.34
C PHE A 550 -16.64 10.55 -6.75
N ALA A 551 -16.14 9.45 -6.18
CA ALA A 551 -16.98 8.36 -5.66
C ALA A 551 -17.91 8.79 -4.51
N GLY A 552 -17.45 9.69 -3.63
CA GLY A 552 -18.27 10.25 -2.55
C GLY A 552 -18.99 9.18 -1.73
N HIS A 553 -20.28 9.36 -1.50
CA HIS A 553 -21.10 8.40 -0.74
C HIS A 553 -21.22 7.02 -1.39
N ASN A 554 -20.94 6.91 -2.69
CA ASN A 554 -20.98 5.65 -3.43
C ASN A 554 -19.63 4.89 -3.42
N PHE A 555 -18.71 5.26 -2.53
CA PHE A 555 -17.35 4.71 -2.46
C PHE A 555 -17.29 3.17 -2.43
N ARG A 556 -18.31 2.51 -1.87
CA ARG A 556 -18.40 1.04 -1.81
C ARG A 556 -18.79 0.40 -3.14
N ASN A 557 -19.60 1.10 -3.93
CA ASN A 557 -20.05 0.64 -5.24
C ASN A 557 -20.18 1.82 -6.22
N PRO A 558 -19.06 2.31 -6.75
CA PRO A 558 -19.05 3.49 -7.62
C PRO A 558 -19.70 3.24 -8.98
N SER A 559 -20.00 2.01 -9.36
CA SER A 559 -20.68 1.68 -10.62
C SER A 559 -22.13 2.19 -10.70
N VAL A 560 -22.69 2.70 -9.60
CA VAL A 560 -24.02 3.33 -9.54
C VAL A 560 -23.99 4.85 -9.74
N LEU A 561 -22.84 5.44 -10.03
CA LEU A 561 -22.67 6.89 -10.28
C LEU A 561 -23.21 7.31 -11.64
#